data_2a50b2aee4ee67f58623f6e5d8ea9123
#
_entry.id   2a50b2aee4ee67f58623f6e5d8ea9123
#
_cell.length_a   1.000
_cell.length_b   1.000
_cell.length_c   1.000
_cell.angle_alpha   90.00
_cell.angle_beta   90.00
_cell.angle_gamma   90.00
#
_symmetry.space_group_name_H-M   'P 1'
#
loop_
_entity.id
_entity.type
_entity.pdbx_description
1 polymer ?
#
loop_
_entity_poly.entity_id
_entity_poly.type
_entity_poly.pdbx_seq_one_letter_code
_entity_poly.pdbx_strand_id
1 'polypeptide(L)'
;MVKNVLFKRERAQLEASIALVKESLKGGGLDPVGAKITAGYADSLKGLLFMKELSASRRAYALNLAWFLAGAAVMSNDAPTIEAAYRVLSYVEKRLS
;
A
#
# COMPACT_ATOMS: atom_id res chain seq x y z
N MET A 1 20.61 -4.34 -4.83
CA MET A 1 19.53 -3.35 -4.66
C MET A 1 18.87 -3.01 -5.98
N VAL A 2 17.58 -2.80 -5.94
CA VAL A 2 16.81 -2.40 -7.11
C VAL A 2 16.51 -0.91 -7.00
N LYS A 3 16.79 -0.19 -8.10
CA LYS A 3 16.43 1.22 -8.19
C LYS A 3 14.92 1.36 -8.38
N ASN A 4 14.32 2.22 -7.59
CA ASN A 4 12.90 2.51 -7.68
C ASN A 4 12.72 3.90 -8.28
N VAL A 5 12.55 3.93 -9.60
CA VAL A 5 12.34 5.19 -10.32
C VAL A 5 10.85 5.43 -10.45
N LEU A 6 10.37 6.48 -9.77
CA LEU A 6 8.97 6.89 -9.84
C LEU A 6 8.85 8.16 -10.67
N PHE A 7 8.08 8.07 -11.74
CA PHE A 7 7.67 9.27 -12.45
C PHE A 7 6.65 10.05 -11.60
N LYS A 8 6.61 11.36 -11.76
CA LYS A 8 5.75 12.23 -10.97
C LYS A 8 4.28 11.77 -10.96
N ARG A 9 3.78 11.33 -12.12
CA ARG A 9 2.42 10.83 -12.28
C ARG A 9 2.16 9.54 -11.48
N GLU A 10 3.09 8.60 -11.58
CA GLU A 10 3.01 7.34 -10.84
C GLU A 10 3.02 7.60 -9.33
N ARG A 11 3.89 8.48 -8.87
CA ARG A 11 3.99 8.86 -7.47
C ARG A 11 2.66 9.42 -6.96
N ALA A 12 2.05 10.33 -7.70
CA ALA A 12 0.77 10.93 -7.35
C ALA A 12 -0.34 9.87 -7.27
N GLN A 13 -0.37 8.93 -8.21
CA GLN A 13 -1.35 7.85 -8.21
C GLN A 13 -1.18 6.91 -7.01
N LEU A 14 0.07 6.56 -6.68
CA LEU A 14 0.35 5.71 -5.52
C LEU A 14 -0.01 6.41 -4.22
N GLU A 15 0.33 7.68 -4.06
CA GLU A 15 -0.05 8.46 -2.88
C GLU A 15 -1.57 8.49 -2.71
N ALA A 16 -2.29 8.78 -3.78
CA ALA A 16 -3.75 8.86 -3.74
C ALA A 16 -4.36 7.48 -3.41
N SER A 17 -3.83 6.41 -3.98
CA SER A 17 -4.33 5.06 -3.73
C SER A 17 -4.11 4.63 -2.29
N ILE A 18 -2.92 4.88 -1.75
CA ILE A 18 -2.60 4.55 -0.35
C ILE A 18 -3.45 5.38 0.61
N ALA A 19 -3.62 6.67 0.33
CA ALA A 19 -4.45 7.55 1.15
C ALA A 19 -5.91 7.09 1.15
N LEU A 20 -6.44 6.68 0.00
CA LEU A 20 -7.80 6.17 -0.11
C LEU A 20 -8.00 4.91 0.74
N VAL A 21 -7.07 3.96 0.65
CA VAL A 21 -7.12 2.73 1.44
C VAL A 21 -7.07 3.07 2.94
N LYS A 22 -6.14 3.92 3.33
CA LYS A 22 -5.97 4.31 4.73
C LYS A 22 -7.24 4.95 5.29
N GLU A 23 -7.83 5.90 4.58
CA GLU A 23 -9.03 6.60 5.03
C GLU A 23 -10.25 5.68 5.08
N SER A 24 -10.42 4.84 4.06
CA SER A 24 -11.55 3.91 4.00
C SER A 24 -11.50 2.89 5.14
N LEU A 25 -10.31 2.40 5.48
CA LEU A 25 -10.17 1.39 6.53
C LEU A 25 -10.32 1.97 7.93
N LYS A 26 -10.13 3.27 8.13
CA LYS A 26 -10.43 3.92 9.41
C LYS A 26 -11.90 3.85 9.78
N GLY A 27 -12.80 3.95 8.79
CA GLY A 27 -14.24 3.95 9.00
C GLY A 27 -14.92 2.62 8.66
N GLY A 28 -14.18 1.64 8.14
CA GLY A 28 -14.74 0.51 7.40
C GLY A 28 -14.93 -0.78 8.18
N GLY A 29 -15.34 -0.75 9.42
CA GLY A 29 -15.69 -1.98 10.13
C GLY A 29 -14.54 -2.67 10.85
N LEU A 30 -13.34 -2.15 10.80
CA LEU A 30 -12.25 -2.61 11.65
C LEU A 30 -12.41 -2.01 13.04
N ASP A 31 -12.02 -2.76 14.07
CA ASP A 31 -11.97 -2.21 15.40
C ASP A 31 -10.92 -1.09 15.48
N PRO A 32 -10.94 -0.22 16.53
CA PRO A 32 -9.99 0.89 16.61
C PRO A 32 -8.54 0.47 16.60
N VAL A 33 -8.19 -0.69 17.17
CA VAL A 33 -6.83 -1.21 17.19
C VAL A 33 -6.43 -1.69 15.80
N GLY A 34 -7.28 -2.45 15.14
CA GLY A 34 -7.05 -2.92 13.77
C GLY A 34 -6.90 -1.77 12.78
N ALA A 35 -7.73 -0.74 12.91
CA ALA A 35 -7.64 0.45 12.07
C ALA A 35 -6.31 1.17 12.23
N LYS A 36 -5.84 1.31 13.48
CA LYS A 36 -4.55 1.96 13.77
C LYS A 36 -3.37 1.16 13.20
N ILE A 37 -3.39 -0.16 13.36
CA ILE A 37 -2.35 -1.04 12.82
C ILE A 37 -2.32 -0.93 11.29
N THR A 38 -3.47 -1.00 10.65
CA THR A 38 -3.58 -0.90 9.19
C THR A 38 -3.09 0.44 8.68
N ALA A 39 -3.41 1.53 9.36
CA ALA A 39 -2.91 2.87 9.02
C ALA A 39 -1.39 2.92 9.13
N GLY A 40 -0.81 2.31 10.16
CA GLY A 40 0.63 2.19 10.33
C GLY A 40 1.29 1.44 9.19
N TYR A 41 0.68 0.34 8.75
CA TYR A 41 1.18 -0.43 7.60
C TYR A 41 1.11 0.36 6.30
N ALA A 42 0.04 1.13 6.09
CA ALA A 42 -0.08 1.99 4.92
C ALA A 42 1.02 3.05 4.89
N ASP A 43 1.30 3.69 6.03
CA ASP A 43 2.38 4.68 6.14
C ASP A 43 3.75 4.05 5.89
N SER A 44 3.99 2.86 6.43
CA SER A 44 5.24 2.13 6.23
C SER A 44 5.45 1.76 4.77
N LEU A 45 4.40 1.29 4.10
CA LEU A 45 4.45 0.96 2.68
C LEU A 45 4.75 2.21 1.84
N LYS A 46 4.10 3.32 2.15
CA LYS A 46 4.36 4.60 1.48
C LYS A 46 5.84 4.99 1.59
N GLY A 47 6.40 4.88 2.80
CA GLY A 47 7.81 5.19 3.01
C GLY A 47 8.74 4.33 2.16
N LEU A 48 8.45 3.02 2.06
CA LEU A 48 9.24 2.09 1.24
C LEU A 48 9.12 2.42 -0.25
N LEU A 49 7.92 2.70 -0.73
CA LEU A 49 7.68 2.98 -2.15
C LEU A 49 8.37 4.27 -2.64
N PHE A 50 8.65 5.17 -1.72
CA PHE A 50 9.30 6.44 -2.08
C PHE A 50 10.81 6.44 -1.84
N MET A 51 11.38 5.31 -1.43
CA MET A 51 12.84 5.14 -1.38
C MET A 51 13.40 4.99 -2.79
N LYS A 52 14.57 5.59 -3.04
CA LYS A 52 15.22 5.53 -4.36
C LYS A 52 15.77 4.15 -4.65
N GLU A 53 16.21 3.43 -3.65
CA GLU A 53 16.76 2.08 -3.77
C GLU A 53 16.21 1.21 -2.66
N LEU A 54 15.96 -0.05 -2.99
CA LEU A 54 15.41 -1.01 -2.03
C LEU A 54 16.25 -2.29 -2.01
N SER A 55 16.65 -2.70 -0.82
CA SER A 55 17.27 -4.00 -0.60
C SER A 55 16.26 -5.13 -0.83
N ALA A 56 16.76 -6.36 -0.98
CA ALA A 56 15.88 -7.51 -1.13
C ALA A 56 14.90 -7.67 0.04
N SER A 57 15.37 -7.45 1.27
CA SER A 57 14.50 -7.56 2.45
C SER A 57 13.43 -6.47 2.48
N ARG A 58 13.75 -5.26 2.08
CA ARG A 58 12.77 -4.18 2.01
C ARG A 58 11.74 -4.39 0.90
N ARG A 59 12.16 -4.95 -0.23
CA ARG A 59 11.23 -5.31 -1.30
C ARG A 59 10.25 -6.38 -0.85
N ALA A 60 10.73 -7.41 -0.17
CA ALA A 60 9.88 -8.46 0.40
C ALA A 60 8.91 -7.87 1.44
N TYR A 61 9.39 -6.96 2.27
CA TYR A 61 8.55 -6.29 3.25
C TYR A 61 7.45 -5.45 2.58
N ALA A 62 7.81 -4.71 1.53
CA ALA A 62 6.83 -3.92 0.78
C ALA A 62 5.74 -4.82 0.17
N LEU A 63 6.13 -5.96 -0.38
CA LEU A 63 5.18 -6.92 -0.94
C LEU A 63 4.24 -7.46 0.13
N ASN A 64 4.76 -7.81 1.29
CA ASN A 64 3.93 -8.29 2.41
C ASN A 64 2.94 -7.24 2.88
N LEU A 65 3.37 -5.98 2.98
CA LEU A 65 2.48 -4.88 3.36
C LEU A 65 1.39 -4.65 2.32
N ALA A 66 1.75 -4.72 1.03
CA ALA A 66 0.78 -4.55 -0.05
C ALA A 66 -0.27 -5.66 -0.04
N TRP A 67 0.12 -6.91 0.17
CA TRP A 67 -0.80 -8.03 0.32
C TRP A 67 -1.71 -7.87 1.54
N PHE A 68 -1.15 -7.42 2.66
CA PHE A 68 -1.93 -7.18 3.87
C PHE A 68 -3.01 -6.12 3.62
N LEU A 69 -2.64 -5.01 2.98
CA LEU A 69 -3.60 -3.95 2.66
C LEU A 69 -4.68 -4.42 1.68
N ALA A 70 -4.30 -5.24 0.70
CA ALA A 70 -5.26 -5.81 -0.24
C ALA A 70 -6.27 -6.70 0.49
N GLY A 71 -5.82 -7.54 1.40
CA GLY A 71 -6.70 -8.39 2.21
C GLY A 71 -7.65 -7.57 3.08
N ALA A 72 -7.14 -6.53 3.73
CA ALA A 72 -7.97 -5.64 4.55
C ALA A 72 -9.01 -4.90 3.69
N ALA A 73 -8.61 -4.48 2.49
CA ALA A 73 -9.52 -3.79 1.56
C ALA A 73 -10.66 -4.71 1.11
N VAL A 74 -10.36 -5.97 0.82
CA VAL A 74 -11.39 -6.96 0.45
C VAL A 74 -12.40 -7.12 1.60
N MET A 75 -11.92 -7.16 2.83
CA MET A 75 -12.79 -7.27 4.01
C MET A 75 -13.68 -6.03 4.21
N SER A 76 -13.24 -4.87 3.73
CA SER A 76 -14.06 -3.66 3.80
C SER A 76 -15.28 -3.70 2.88
N ASN A 77 -15.26 -4.56 1.88
CA ASN A 77 -16.31 -4.72 0.88
C ASN A 77 -16.65 -3.42 0.13
N ASP A 78 -15.68 -2.53 -0.02
CA ASP A 78 -15.82 -1.25 -0.70
C ASP A 78 -15.02 -1.28 -2.00
N ALA A 79 -15.71 -1.25 -3.14
CA ALA A 79 -15.08 -1.43 -4.45
C ALA A 79 -13.95 -0.43 -4.74
N PRO A 80 -14.11 0.89 -4.51
CA PRO A 80 -13.01 1.83 -4.73
C PRO A 80 -11.78 1.53 -3.87
N THR A 81 -11.99 1.11 -2.62
CA THR A 81 -10.90 0.74 -1.71
C THR A 81 -10.16 -0.49 -2.22
N ILE A 82 -10.89 -1.50 -2.66
CA ILE A 82 -10.33 -2.73 -3.22
C ILE A 82 -9.49 -2.41 -4.46
N GLU A 83 -10.03 -1.61 -5.38
CA GLU A 83 -9.31 -1.20 -6.58
C GLU A 83 -8.01 -0.45 -6.25
N ALA A 84 -8.07 0.48 -5.31
CA ALA A 84 -6.90 1.23 -4.89
C ALA A 84 -5.83 0.33 -4.30
N ALA A 85 -6.21 -0.60 -3.43
CA ALA A 85 -5.27 -1.54 -2.81
C ALA A 85 -4.61 -2.46 -3.85
N TYR A 86 -5.39 -2.97 -4.79
CA TYR A 86 -4.84 -3.83 -5.86
C TYR A 86 -3.98 -3.06 -6.84
N ARG A 87 -4.24 -1.77 -7.05
CA ARG A 87 -3.35 -0.92 -7.87
C ARG A 87 -1.98 -0.80 -7.22
N VAL A 88 -1.92 -0.59 -5.91
CA VAL A 88 -0.67 -0.55 -5.16
C VAL A 88 0.03 -1.91 -5.20
N LEU A 89 -0.69 -2.99 -4.95
CA LEU A 89 -0.15 -4.34 -5.00
C LEU A 89 0.44 -4.66 -6.37
N SER A 90 -0.28 -4.34 -7.44
CA SER A 90 0.17 -4.56 -8.81
C SER A 90 1.47 -3.81 -9.11
N TYR A 91 1.58 -2.57 -8.64
CA TYR A 91 2.81 -1.79 -8.78
C TYR A 91 3.98 -2.48 -8.08
N VAL A 92 3.78 -2.91 -6.83
CA VAL A 92 4.84 -3.57 -6.05
C VAL A 92 5.28 -4.87 -6.74
N GLU A 93 4.34 -5.68 -7.20
CA GLU A 93 4.65 -6.93 -7.87
C GLU A 93 5.44 -6.72 -9.17
N LYS A 94 5.07 -5.73 -9.96
CA LYS A 94 5.72 -5.46 -11.25
C LYS A 94 7.07 -4.78 -11.13
N ARG A 95 7.23 -3.89 -10.14
CA ARG A 95 8.39 -3.02 -10.07
C ARG A 95 9.38 -3.41 -8.99
N LEU A 96 8.93 -4.04 -7.91
CA LEU A 96 9.76 -4.26 -6.73
C LEU A 96 9.95 -5.72 -6.35
N SER A 97 9.22 -6.63 -6.95
CA SER A 97 9.41 -8.05 -6.64
C SER A 97 10.43 -8.76 -7.55
#